data_d66fdcf0e6f45448627dc26ee25b6def
#
_entry.id   d66fdcf0e6f45448627dc26ee25b6def
#
_cell.length_a   1.000
_cell.length_b   1.000
_cell.length_c   1.000
_cell.angle_alpha   90.00
_cell.angle_beta   90.00
_cell.angle_gamma   90.00
#
_symmetry.space_group_name_H-M   'P 1'
#
loop_
_entity.id
_entity.type
_entity.pdbx_description
1 polymer ?
#
loop_
_entity_poly.entity_id
_entity_poly.type
_entity_poly.pdbx_seq_one_letter_code
_entity_poly.pdbx_strand_id
1 'polypeptide(L)'
;MEQFSLTDIKKKNLSDVYHYIYMNPSCSKQDIATALSVSLPTVSQHLTTLESEQLIEKCGRLSSSVGRRANAYQIISDAKIAIGLEILPHTTHILSINLYGKMIAKETLPVSFEASAAYFSKLKKAVENFCQVNHHKDESILGIGLGVQGLISPDGSELTYGKILDCTGMSIDLFSDAFHVPCKFVHDAECACTSELWENPDITDATYISLGYHLGGAIIVDGQLLTGATGKSGTFEHMTLVPNGLDCYCGRKG
;
A
#
# COMPACT_ATOMS: atom_id res chain seq x y z
N MET A 1 21.44 -23.86 -0.96
CA MET A 1 20.04 -24.32 -1.19
C MET A 1 19.33 -24.20 0.15
N GLU A 2 18.48 -23.19 0.32
CA GLU A 2 17.64 -23.10 1.51
C GLU A 2 16.66 -24.25 1.53
N GLN A 3 16.65 -25.02 2.62
CA GLN A 3 15.67 -26.08 2.83
C GLN A 3 14.35 -25.43 3.23
N PHE A 4 13.40 -25.35 2.30
CA PHE A 4 12.03 -24.96 2.62
C PHE A 4 11.41 -25.97 3.58
N SER A 5 10.90 -25.49 4.71
CA SER A 5 10.15 -26.33 5.64
C SER A 5 8.76 -26.68 5.08
N LEU A 6 8.14 -27.75 5.54
CA LEU A 6 6.75 -28.09 5.20
C LEU A 6 5.78 -26.95 5.56
N THR A 7 6.11 -26.16 6.57
CA THR A 7 5.35 -24.99 7.00
C THR A 7 5.45 -23.87 5.98
N ASP A 8 6.63 -23.65 5.39
CA ASP A 8 6.84 -22.60 4.37
C ASP A 8 6.10 -22.96 3.07
N ILE A 9 6.11 -24.24 2.68
CA ILE A 9 5.34 -24.75 1.54
C ILE A 9 3.83 -24.55 1.75
N LYS A 10 3.32 -24.81 2.96
CA LYS A 10 1.89 -24.59 3.27
C LYS A 10 1.50 -23.13 3.22
N LYS A 11 2.34 -22.24 3.78
CA LYS A 11 2.12 -20.79 3.71
C LYS A 11 2.13 -20.29 2.28
N LYS A 12 3.12 -20.73 1.48
CA LYS A 12 3.19 -20.40 0.07
C LYS A 12 1.94 -20.83 -0.69
N ASN A 13 1.53 -22.10 -0.55
CA ASN A 13 0.33 -22.60 -1.22
C ASN A 13 -0.95 -21.85 -0.80
N LEU A 14 -1.07 -21.44 0.48
CA LEU A 14 -2.19 -20.63 0.94
C LEU A 14 -2.19 -19.25 0.25
N SER A 15 -1.03 -18.62 0.16
CA SER A 15 -0.84 -17.34 -0.53
C SER A 15 -1.17 -17.47 -2.02
N ASP A 16 -0.69 -18.53 -2.69
CA ASP A 16 -0.94 -18.77 -4.11
C ASP A 16 -2.44 -18.98 -4.39
N VAL A 17 -3.16 -19.72 -3.52
CA VAL A 17 -4.61 -19.90 -3.61
C VAL A 17 -5.35 -18.57 -3.43
N TYR A 18 -4.96 -17.77 -2.43
CA TYR A 18 -5.54 -16.44 -2.22
C TYR A 18 -5.31 -15.54 -3.43
N HIS A 19 -4.07 -15.47 -3.93
CA HIS A 19 -3.71 -14.66 -5.09
C HIS A 19 -4.48 -15.09 -6.35
N TYR A 20 -4.64 -16.41 -6.57
CA TYR A 20 -5.43 -16.89 -7.70
C TYR A 20 -6.89 -16.43 -7.64
N ILE A 21 -7.52 -16.49 -6.44
CA ILE A 21 -8.91 -16.01 -6.25
C ILE A 21 -8.98 -14.49 -6.46
N TYR A 22 -7.97 -13.76 -6.00
CA TYR A 22 -7.86 -12.31 -6.17
C TYR A 22 -7.87 -11.92 -7.66
N MET A 23 -7.05 -12.60 -8.46
CA MET A 23 -6.95 -12.34 -9.90
C MET A 23 -8.10 -12.92 -10.72
N ASN A 24 -8.83 -13.91 -10.19
CA ASN A 24 -9.90 -14.63 -10.89
C ASN A 24 -11.17 -14.68 -10.03
N PRO A 25 -11.90 -13.57 -9.86
CA PRO A 25 -13.15 -13.55 -9.12
C PRO A 25 -14.15 -14.57 -9.68
N SER A 26 -14.90 -15.21 -8.81
CA SER A 26 -15.88 -16.24 -9.15
C SER A 26 -15.28 -17.55 -9.70
N CYS A 27 -14.06 -17.93 -9.28
CA CYS A 27 -13.44 -19.19 -9.63
C CYS A 27 -13.93 -20.37 -8.77
N SER A 28 -13.90 -21.58 -9.32
CA SER A 28 -14.21 -22.81 -8.58
C SER A 28 -12.96 -23.43 -7.95
N LYS A 29 -13.19 -24.33 -6.99
CA LYS A 29 -12.12 -25.15 -6.41
C LYS A 29 -11.34 -25.95 -7.48
N GLN A 30 -12.02 -26.39 -8.54
CA GLN A 30 -11.40 -27.13 -9.64
C GLN A 30 -10.48 -26.23 -10.47
N ASP A 31 -10.91 -25.00 -10.74
CA ASP A 31 -10.09 -24.02 -11.48
C ASP A 31 -8.79 -23.72 -10.72
N ILE A 32 -8.89 -23.49 -9.41
CA ILE A 32 -7.74 -23.27 -8.54
C ILE A 32 -6.79 -24.48 -8.57
N ALA A 33 -7.32 -25.69 -8.38
CA ALA A 33 -6.54 -26.92 -8.36
C ALA A 33 -5.78 -27.15 -9.67
N THR A 34 -6.45 -26.90 -10.79
CA THR A 34 -5.87 -27.06 -12.14
C THR A 34 -4.80 -26.01 -12.40
N ALA A 35 -5.07 -24.75 -12.14
CA ALA A 35 -4.15 -23.64 -12.40
C ALA A 35 -2.88 -23.73 -11.56
N LEU A 36 -3.01 -24.07 -10.28
CA LEU A 36 -1.87 -24.15 -9.36
C LEU A 36 -1.20 -25.53 -9.30
N SER A 37 -1.72 -26.52 -10.04
CA SER A 37 -1.25 -27.93 -9.98
C SER A 37 -1.23 -28.49 -8.55
N VAL A 38 -2.24 -28.15 -7.75
CA VAL A 38 -2.40 -28.57 -6.35
C VAL A 38 -3.59 -29.52 -6.22
N SER A 39 -3.51 -30.50 -5.31
CA SER A 39 -4.59 -31.46 -5.11
C SER A 39 -5.88 -30.80 -4.59
N LEU A 40 -7.05 -31.31 -5.01
CA LEU A 40 -8.36 -30.83 -4.53
C LEU A 40 -8.52 -30.86 -2.99
N PRO A 41 -8.03 -31.86 -2.27
CA PRO A 41 -8.03 -31.84 -0.80
C PRO A 41 -7.24 -30.66 -0.23
N THR A 42 -6.05 -30.39 -0.77
CA THR A 42 -5.19 -29.26 -0.34
C THR A 42 -5.88 -27.92 -0.61
N VAL A 43 -6.43 -27.72 -1.79
CA VAL A 43 -7.21 -26.49 -2.10
C VAL A 43 -8.40 -26.38 -1.14
N SER A 44 -9.13 -27.48 -0.85
CA SER A 44 -10.25 -27.43 0.09
C SER A 44 -9.83 -26.98 1.49
N GLN A 45 -8.67 -27.44 1.97
CA GLN A 45 -8.14 -27.04 3.27
C GLN A 45 -7.82 -25.53 3.28
N HIS A 46 -7.16 -25.01 2.23
CA HIS A 46 -6.82 -23.59 2.12
C HIS A 46 -8.08 -22.72 2.01
N LEU A 47 -9.08 -23.12 1.22
CA LEU A 47 -10.37 -22.41 1.14
C LEU A 47 -11.05 -22.37 2.52
N THR A 48 -11.05 -23.47 3.28
CA THR A 48 -11.63 -23.47 4.63
C THR A 48 -10.89 -22.50 5.56
N THR A 49 -9.56 -22.44 5.48
CA THR A 49 -8.76 -21.48 6.25
C THR A 49 -9.13 -20.04 5.87
N LEU A 50 -9.11 -19.70 4.57
CA LEU A 50 -9.43 -18.36 4.09
C LEU A 50 -10.89 -17.94 4.40
N GLU A 51 -11.85 -18.88 4.33
CA GLU A 51 -13.25 -18.64 4.75
C GLU A 51 -13.33 -18.37 6.27
N SER A 52 -12.58 -19.14 7.09
CA SER A 52 -12.56 -18.94 8.55
C SER A 52 -11.92 -17.62 8.97
N GLU A 53 -10.96 -17.14 8.20
CA GLU A 53 -10.32 -15.82 8.35
C GLU A 53 -11.15 -14.69 7.74
N GLN A 54 -12.30 -14.99 7.16
CA GLN A 54 -13.19 -14.02 6.50
C GLN A 54 -12.52 -13.23 5.36
N LEU A 55 -11.55 -13.85 4.69
CA LEU A 55 -10.85 -13.23 3.55
C LEU A 55 -11.54 -13.53 2.21
N ILE A 56 -12.27 -14.65 2.14
CA ILE A 56 -13.02 -15.06 0.95
C ILE A 56 -14.44 -15.47 1.32
N GLU A 57 -15.32 -15.46 0.32
CA GLU A 57 -16.70 -15.93 0.44
C GLU A 57 -17.13 -16.70 -0.80
N LYS A 58 -18.25 -17.43 -0.66
CA LYS A 58 -18.93 -18.06 -1.80
C LYS A 58 -19.84 -17.05 -2.46
N CYS A 59 -19.56 -16.69 -3.71
CA CYS A 59 -20.30 -15.70 -4.47
C CYS A 59 -21.38 -16.28 -5.40
N GLY A 60 -21.63 -17.58 -5.34
CA GLY A 60 -22.64 -18.25 -6.14
C GLY A 60 -22.28 -19.66 -6.57
N ARG A 61 -22.93 -20.15 -7.63
CA ARG A 61 -22.65 -21.45 -8.25
C ARG A 61 -22.41 -21.26 -9.74
N LEU A 62 -21.32 -21.81 -10.22
CA LEU A 62 -20.99 -21.80 -11.64
C LEU A 62 -21.98 -22.69 -12.41
N SER A 63 -22.41 -22.20 -13.60
CA SER A 63 -23.22 -23.01 -14.51
C SER A 63 -22.37 -24.16 -15.04
N SER A 64 -22.82 -25.39 -14.86
CA SER A 64 -22.19 -26.58 -15.41
C SER A 64 -23.16 -27.24 -16.38
N SER A 65 -22.68 -27.61 -17.55
CA SER A 65 -23.44 -28.35 -18.56
C SER A 65 -23.62 -29.83 -18.15
N VAL A 66 -22.78 -30.35 -17.27
CA VAL A 66 -22.81 -31.73 -16.80
C VAL A 66 -22.39 -31.79 -15.32
N GLY A 67 -23.30 -32.19 -14.43
CA GLY A 67 -23.02 -32.48 -13.03
C GLY A 67 -23.49 -31.44 -12.02
N ARG A 68 -23.08 -31.61 -10.73
CA ARG A 68 -23.45 -30.73 -9.63
C ARG A 68 -22.73 -29.37 -9.79
N ARG A 69 -23.51 -28.29 -9.74
CA ARG A 69 -22.98 -26.91 -9.80
C ARG A 69 -21.92 -26.69 -8.71
N ALA A 70 -20.72 -26.28 -9.11
CA ALA A 70 -19.61 -25.97 -8.21
C ALA A 70 -19.83 -24.61 -7.52
N ASN A 71 -19.40 -24.48 -6.26
CA ASN A 71 -19.35 -23.17 -5.61
C ASN A 71 -18.29 -22.31 -6.29
N ALA A 72 -18.61 -21.04 -6.46
CA ALA A 72 -17.69 -19.99 -6.88
C ALA A 72 -17.18 -19.23 -5.64
N TYR A 73 -15.93 -18.83 -5.65
CA TYR A 73 -15.27 -18.11 -4.57
C TYR A 73 -14.79 -16.74 -5.05
N GLN A 74 -14.83 -15.76 -4.17
CA GLN A 74 -14.29 -14.42 -4.39
C GLN A 74 -13.68 -13.88 -3.10
N ILE A 75 -12.83 -12.85 -3.24
CA ILE A 75 -12.29 -12.09 -2.10
C ILE A 75 -13.41 -11.25 -1.49
N ILE A 76 -13.45 -11.15 -0.17
CA ILE A 76 -14.24 -10.14 0.53
C ILE A 76 -13.44 -8.85 0.51
N SER A 77 -13.76 -7.94 -0.41
CA SER A 77 -12.96 -6.75 -0.72
C SER A 77 -12.61 -5.90 0.51
N ASP A 78 -13.53 -5.79 1.45
CA ASP A 78 -13.42 -4.93 2.62
C ASP A 78 -13.06 -5.71 3.90
N ALA A 79 -12.66 -6.99 3.77
CA ALA A 79 -12.22 -7.81 4.90
C ALA A 79 -11.01 -7.22 5.62
N LYS A 80 -10.11 -6.61 4.85
CA LYS A 80 -8.98 -5.84 5.34
C LYS A 80 -8.89 -4.53 4.57
N ILE A 81 -8.36 -3.52 5.24
CA ILE A 81 -8.16 -2.18 4.68
C ILE A 81 -6.77 -1.67 4.99
N ALA A 82 -6.30 -0.72 4.21
CA ALA A 82 -5.15 0.09 4.56
C ALA A 82 -5.57 1.56 4.70
N ILE A 83 -4.91 2.29 5.58
CA ILE A 83 -5.09 3.72 5.75
C ILE A 83 -3.91 4.45 5.11
N GLY A 84 -4.19 5.50 4.34
CA GLY A 84 -3.20 6.43 3.82
C GLY A 84 -3.31 7.78 4.52
N LEU A 85 -2.19 8.33 4.92
CA LEU A 85 -2.06 9.70 5.41
C LEU A 85 -1.13 10.47 4.48
N GLU A 86 -1.65 11.46 3.76
CA GLU A 86 -0.80 12.38 3.00
C GLU A 86 -0.59 13.65 3.85
N ILE A 87 0.64 13.84 4.30
CA ILE A 87 1.01 14.93 5.19
C ILE A 87 1.60 16.08 4.37
N LEU A 88 0.86 17.18 4.31
CA LEU A 88 1.23 18.42 3.65
C LEU A 88 1.51 19.52 4.68
N PRO A 89 2.16 20.65 4.30
CA PRO A 89 2.48 21.71 5.26
C PRO A 89 1.28 22.25 6.05
N HIS A 90 0.11 22.33 5.43
CA HIS A 90 -1.08 22.98 6.02
C HIS A 90 -2.30 22.08 6.14
N THR A 91 -2.22 20.86 5.61
CA THR A 91 -3.34 19.90 5.63
C THR A 91 -2.81 18.46 5.72
N THR A 92 -3.61 17.58 6.26
CA THR A 92 -3.39 16.13 6.15
C THR A 92 -4.62 15.50 5.52
N HIS A 93 -4.43 14.74 4.46
CA HIS A 93 -5.48 13.91 3.90
C HIS A 93 -5.44 12.53 4.56
N ILE A 94 -6.60 12.04 4.96
CA ILE A 94 -6.81 10.70 5.51
C ILE A 94 -7.67 9.96 4.49
N LEU A 95 -7.25 8.78 4.08
CA LEU A 95 -8.02 7.92 3.19
C LEU A 95 -7.95 6.45 3.63
N SER A 96 -8.94 5.67 3.24
CA SER A 96 -8.91 4.23 3.38
C SER A 96 -9.15 3.55 2.03
N ILE A 97 -8.43 2.45 1.81
CA ILE A 97 -8.57 1.62 0.62
C ILE A 97 -8.85 0.17 1.03
N ASN A 98 -9.58 -0.55 0.20
CA ASN A 98 -9.82 -1.97 0.39
C ASN A 98 -8.73 -2.84 -0.25
N LEU A 99 -8.90 -4.17 -0.18
CA LEU A 99 -7.94 -5.15 -0.74
C LEU A 99 -7.73 -5.03 -2.25
N TYR A 100 -8.66 -4.43 -2.99
CA TYR A 100 -8.51 -4.14 -4.42
C TYR A 100 -7.95 -2.74 -4.71
N GLY A 101 -7.46 -2.00 -3.69
CA GLY A 101 -6.97 -0.63 -3.86
C GLY A 101 -8.08 0.41 -4.05
N LYS A 102 -9.35 0.00 -4.03
CA LYS A 102 -10.47 0.94 -4.20
C LYS A 102 -10.63 1.82 -2.95
N MET A 103 -10.69 3.12 -3.16
CA MET A 103 -10.95 4.09 -2.10
C MET A 103 -12.34 3.84 -1.49
N ILE A 104 -12.39 3.69 -0.16
CA ILE A 104 -13.62 3.53 0.62
C ILE A 104 -14.08 4.89 1.13
N ALA A 105 -13.16 5.66 1.74
CA ALA A 105 -13.44 6.96 2.32
C ALA A 105 -12.23 7.89 2.22
N LYS A 106 -12.49 9.20 2.26
CA LYS A 106 -11.46 10.25 2.31
C LYS A 106 -11.95 11.41 3.17
N GLU A 107 -11.05 11.97 3.97
CA GLU A 107 -11.24 13.17 4.77
C GLU A 107 -10.05 14.10 4.65
N THR A 108 -10.27 15.40 4.79
CA THR A 108 -9.21 16.41 4.83
C THR A 108 -9.20 17.08 6.19
N LEU A 109 -8.09 16.95 6.89
CA LEU A 109 -7.84 17.58 8.18
C LEU A 109 -7.08 18.90 7.96
N PRO A 110 -7.69 20.09 8.19
CA PRO A 110 -7.05 21.39 8.00
C PRO A 110 -6.16 21.71 9.21
N VAL A 111 -5.05 20.99 9.34
CA VAL A 111 -4.07 21.19 10.42
C VAL A 111 -2.69 21.29 9.82
N SER A 112 -1.98 22.39 10.15
CA SER A 112 -0.58 22.54 9.75
C SER A 112 0.29 21.49 10.44
N PHE A 113 1.20 20.91 9.67
CA PHE A 113 2.17 19.96 10.21
C PHE A 113 3.11 20.68 11.20
N GLU A 114 3.36 20.03 12.31
CA GLU A 114 4.36 20.41 13.30
C GLU A 114 4.87 19.13 13.97
N ALA A 115 6.18 18.96 14.06
CA ALA A 115 6.76 17.82 14.75
C ALA A 115 6.60 17.93 16.28
N SER A 116 5.35 17.98 16.76
CA SER A 116 4.99 18.19 18.16
C SER A 116 4.01 17.16 18.68
N ALA A 117 4.06 16.89 20.00
CA ALA A 117 3.10 16.00 20.66
C ALA A 117 1.63 16.44 20.47
N ALA A 118 1.41 17.75 20.34
CA ALA A 118 0.07 18.32 20.10
C ALA A 118 -0.46 17.93 18.71
N TYR A 119 0.39 18.00 17.67
CA TYR A 119 0.06 17.58 16.31
C TYR A 119 -0.26 16.08 16.27
N PHE A 120 0.63 15.24 16.81
CA PHE A 120 0.40 13.78 16.82
C PHE A 120 -0.86 13.38 17.57
N SER A 121 -1.18 14.05 18.69
CA SER A 121 -2.43 13.82 19.42
C SER A 121 -3.67 14.20 18.62
N LYS A 122 -3.62 15.31 17.86
CA LYS A 122 -4.72 15.70 16.96
C LYS A 122 -4.88 14.73 15.79
N LEU A 123 -3.77 14.34 15.17
CA LEU A 123 -3.77 13.39 14.06
C LEU A 123 -4.34 12.03 14.51
N LYS A 124 -3.90 11.52 15.66
CA LYS A 124 -4.44 10.28 16.24
C LYS A 124 -5.94 10.35 16.40
N LYS A 125 -6.46 11.38 17.04
CA LYS A 125 -7.92 11.56 17.24
C LYS A 125 -8.66 11.66 15.90
N ALA A 126 -8.08 12.32 14.91
CA ALA A 126 -8.71 12.42 13.59
C ALA A 126 -8.78 11.04 12.90
N VAL A 127 -7.72 10.24 12.95
CA VAL A 127 -7.71 8.88 12.39
C VAL A 127 -8.69 7.97 13.14
N GLU A 128 -8.72 8.03 14.48
CA GLU A 128 -9.69 7.27 15.30
C GLU A 128 -11.13 7.64 14.93
N ASN A 129 -11.44 8.95 14.83
CA ASN A 129 -12.75 9.42 14.39
C ASN A 129 -13.09 8.98 12.96
N PHE A 130 -12.13 9.09 12.04
CA PHE A 130 -12.28 8.61 10.65
C PHE A 130 -12.63 7.12 10.61
N CYS A 131 -11.93 6.29 11.38
CA CYS A 131 -12.21 4.87 11.49
C CYS A 131 -13.61 4.60 12.07
N GLN A 132 -13.99 5.33 13.13
CA GLN A 132 -15.30 5.17 13.77
C GLN A 132 -16.45 5.56 12.83
N VAL A 133 -16.35 6.69 12.14
CA VAL A 133 -17.38 7.18 11.21
C VAL A 133 -17.55 6.25 10.01
N ASN A 134 -16.46 5.66 9.53
CA ASN A 134 -16.49 4.74 8.40
C ASN A 134 -16.63 3.27 8.80
N HIS A 135 -16.90 2.98 10.09
CA HIS A 135 -17.10 1.63 10.63
C HIS A 135 -15.91 0.68 10.40
N HIS A 136 -14.70 1.22 10.33
CA HIS A 136 -13.48 0.42 10.25
C HIS A 136 -13.14 -0.17 11.60
N LYS A 137 -12.96 -1.49 11.64
CA LYS A 137 -12.56 -2.21 12.87
C LYS A 137 -11.04 -2.27 12.96
N ASP A 138 -10.49 -2.14 14.15
CA ASP A 138 -9.03 -2.18 14.37
C ASP A 138 -8.40 -3.45 13.79
N GLU A 139 -9.03 -4.61 13.99
CA GLU A 139 -8.56 -5.88 13.44
C GLU A 139 -8.61 -5.98 11.91
N SER A 140 -9.32 -5.08 11.23
CA SER A 140 -9.35 -5.01 9.77
C SER A 140 -8.22 -4.16 9.17
N ILE A 141 -7.57 -3.31 9.97
CA ILE A 141 -6.55 -2.39 9.50
C ILE A 141 -5.22 -3.13 9.35
N LEU A 142 -4.70 -3.21 8.13
CA LEU A 142 -3.40 -3.83 7.83
C LEU A 142 -2.22 -2.96 8.24
N GLY A 143 -2.39 -1.64 8.15
CA GLY A 143 -1.37 -0.66 8.49
C GLY A 143 -1.68 0.72 7.93
N ILE A 144 -0.76 1.65 8.19
CA ILE A 144 -0.86 3.05 7.75
C ILE A 144 0.35 3.41 6.90
N GLY A 145 0.10 3.82 5.66
CA GLY A 145 1.10 4.43 4.79
C GLY A 145 1.10 5.96 4.96
N LEU A 146 2.27 6.55 5.19
CA LEU A 146 2.42 8.00 5.34
C LEU A 146 3.13 8.56 4.11
N GLY A 147 2.37 9.20 3.22
CA GLY A 147 2.88 9.94 2.07
C GLY A 147 3.43 11.28 2.53
N VAL A 148 4.71 11.52 2.33
CA VAL A 148 5.39 12.74 2.76
C VAL A 148 6.35 13.26 1.70
N GLN A 149 6.56 14.58 1.69
CA GLN A 149 7.55 15.23 0.82
C GLN A 149 8.94 15.19 1.49
N GLY A 150 9.85 14.39 0.91
CA GLY A 150 11.20 14.26 1.42
C GLY A 150 11.86 12.94 1.04
N LEU A 151 13.12 12.77 1.40
CA LEU A 151 13.86 11.53 1.18
C LEU A 151 13.62 10.57 2.35
N ILE A 152 13.34 9.33 2.04
CA ILE A 152 12.97 8.29 2.99
C ILE A 152 14.03 7.19 2.97
N SER A 153 14.29 6.57 4.11
CA SER A 153 15.13 5.37 4.21
C SER A 153 14.55 4.22 3.38
N PRO A 154 15.35 3.32 2.81
CA PRO A 154 14.87 2.24 1.95
C PRO A 154 13.82 1.32 2.60
N ASP A 155 13.85 1.20 3.92
CA ASP A 155 12.88 0.42 4.70
C ASP A 155 11.62 1.20 5.09
N GLY A 156 11.58 2.51 4.82
CA GLY A 156 10.46 3.40 5.14
C GLY A 156 10.36 3.77 6.62
N SER A 157 11.43 3.57 7.40
CA SER A 157 11.43 3.79 8.84
C SER A 157 11.79 5.21 9.25
N GLU A 158 12.47 5.97 8.40
CA GLU A 158 12.99 7.30 8.71
C GLU A 158 12.84 8.27 7.54
N LEU A 159 12.49 9.51 7.85
CA LEU A 159 12.55 10.64 6.92
C LEU A 159 13.95 11.24 6.97
N THR A 160 14.85 10.74 6.12
CA THR A 160 16.28 11.10 6.13
C THR A 160 16.55 12.54 5.71
N TYR A 161 15.62 13.16 4.94
CA TYR A 161 15.68 14.56 4.56
C TYR A 161 14.25 15.11 4.36
N GLY A 162 13.81 15.98 5.26
CA GLY A 162 12.44 16.50 5.32
C GLY A 162 12.39 18.02 5.45
N LYS A 163 13.05 18.76 4.54
CA LYS A 163 13.16 20.23 4.59
C LYS A 163 11.83 20.97 4.43
N ILE A 164 10.93 20.44 3.62
CA ILE A 164 9.62 21.07 3.35
C ILE A 164 8.75 21.09 4.61
N LEU A 165 8.80 20.00 5.38
CA LEU A 165 8.05 19.86 6.63
C LEU A 165 8.90 20.15 7.88
N ASP A 166 10.18 20.51 7.72
CA ASP A 166 11.14 20.70 8.80
C ASP A 166 11.20 19.54 9.81
N CYS A 167 11.28 18.31 9.28
CA CYS A 167 11.21 17.07 10.05
C CYS A 167 12.29 16.06 9.67
N THR A 168 13.46 16.52 9.24
CA THR A 168 14.62 15.66 8.97
C THR A 168 14.99 14.82 10.20
N GLY A 169 15.21 13.51 10.02
CA GLY A 169 15.51 12.56 11.08
C GLY A 169 14.28 12.04 11.83
N MET A 170 13.07 12.29 11.33
CA MET A 170 11.85 11.79 11.99
C MET A 170 11.73 10.28 11.82
N SER A 171 11.60 9.55 12.95
CA SER A 171 11.32 8.12 12.98
C SER A 171 9.83 7.82 12.79
N ILE A 172 9.55 6.72 12.09
CA ILE A 172 8.20 6.16 11.95
C ILE A 172 7.62 5.69 13.30
N ASP A 173 8.46 5.41 14.28
CA ASP A 173 8.03 4.91 15.59
C ASP A 173 7.05 5.85 16.27
N LEU A 174 7.18 7.18 16.05
CA LEU A 174 6.24 8.18 16.55
C LEU A 174 4.79 7.91 16.11
N PHE A 175 4.61 7.34 14.93
CA PHE A 175 3.30 7.00 14.39
C PHE A 175 2.89 5.58 14.79
N SER A 176 3.80 4.62 14.71
CA SER A 176 3.54 3.23 15.09
C SER A 176 3.13 3.11 16.56
N ASP A 177 3.78 3.85 17.45
CA ASP A 177 3.42 3.93 18.87
C ASP A 177 2.07 4.62 19.11
N ALA A 178 1.74 5.61 18.26
CA ALA A 178 0.47 6.31 18.36
C ALA A 178 -0.71 5.46 17.89
N PHE A 179 -0.56 4.74 16.79
CA PHE A 179 -1.66 4.02 16.13
C PHE A 179 -1.74 2.54 16.47
N HIS A 180 -0.69 1.94 17.04
CA HIS A 180 -0.58 0.50 17.39
C HIS A 180 -0.80 -0.44 16.20
N VAL A 181 -0.51 0.03 14.99
CA VAL A 181 -0.50 -0.74 13.74
C VAL A 181 0.79 -0.47 12.99
N PRO A 182 1.22 -1.36 12.07
CA PRO A 182 2.40 -1.11 11.25
C PRO A 182 2.27 0.21 10.48
N CYS A 183 3.28 1.06 10.56
CA CYS A 183 3.36 2.32 9.83
C CYS A 183 4.60 2.34 8.95
N LYS A 184 4.53 3.06 7.82
CA LYS A 184 5.64 3.22 6.89
C LYS A 184 5.59 4.57 6.20
N PHE A 185 6.73 5.26 6.12
CA PHE A 185 6.85 6.43 5.25
C PHE A 185 7.00 5.99 3.79
N VAL A 186 6.38 6.75 2.90
CA VAL A 186 6.51 6.63 1.44
C VAL A 186 6.62 8.02 0.85
N HIS A 187 7.49 8.22 -0.15
CA HIS A 187 7.60 9.49 -0.85
C HIS A 187 6.29 9.77 -1.62
N ASP A 188 5.80 11.00 -1.59
CA ASP A 188 4.51 11.37 -2.19
C ASP A 188 4.42 11.04 -3.69
N ALA A 189 5.48 11.31 -4.47
CA ALA A 189 5.52 10.95 -5.88
C ALA A 189 5.54 9.42 -6.11
N GLU A 190 6.15 8.65 -5.21
CA GLU A 190 6.10 7.18 -5.24
C GLU A 190 4.70 6.65 -4.94
N CYS A 191 3.98 7.27 -3.98
CA CYS A 191 2.58 6.93 -3.71
C CYS A 191 1.71 7.11 -4.95
N ALA A 192 1.83 8.25 -5.61
CA ALA A 192 1.06 8.56 -6.81
C ALA A 192 1.43 7.64 -7.98
N CYS A 193 2.73 7.39 -8.19
CA CYS A 193 3.22 6.46 -9.20
C CYS A 193 2.72 5.03 -8.96
N THR A 194 2.72 4.56 -7.70
CA THR A 194 2.21 3.23 -7.34
C THR A 194 0.72 3.11 -7.60
N SER A 195 -0.05 4.19 -7.37
CA SER A 195 -1.49 4.23 -7.71
C SER A 195 -1.72 4.07 -9.20
N GLU A 196 -0.93 4.75 -10.05
CA GLU A 196 -1.00 4.59 -11.52
C GLU A 196 -0.65 3.18 -11.97
N LEU A 197 0.38 2.55 -11.39
CA LEU A 197 0.72 1.14 -11.67
C LEU A 197 -0.41 0.19 -11.28
N TRP A 198 -1.07 0.45 -10.15
CA TRP A 198 -2.17 -0.39 -9.69
C TRP A 198 -3.35 -0.40 -10.66
N GLU A 199 -3.70 0.78 -11.17
CA GLU A 199 -4.79 0.94 -12.16
C GLU A 199 -4.38 0.47 -13.57
N ASN A 200 -3.09 0.47 -13.89
CA ASN A 200 -2.54 0.17 -15.21
C ASN A 200 -1.43 -0.90 -15.12
N PRO A 201 -1.77 -2.16 -14.80
CA PRO A 201 -0.79 -3.22 -14.56
C PRO A 201 0.06 -3.61 -15.79
N ASP A 202 -0.32 -3.16 -16.99
CA ASP A 202 0.43 -3.38 -18.22
C ASP A 202 1.63 -2.43 -18.40
N ILE A 203 1.78 -1.43 -17.54
CA ILE A 203 2.92 -0.52 -17.54
C ILE A 203 4.14 -1.27 -17.00
N THR A 204 5.15 -1.47 -17.85
CA THR A 204 6.41 -2.10 -17.48
C THR A 204 7.52 -1.10 -17.21
N ASP A 205 7.61 -0.05 -18.03
CA ASP A 205 8.66 0.96 -17.95
C ASP A 205 8.07 2.35 -18.13
N ALA A 206 8.28 3.20 -17.15
CA ALA A 206 7.76 4.58 -17.17
C ALA A 206 8.53 5.51 -16.25
N THR A 207 8.39 6.79 -16.51
CA THR A 207 8.78 7.87 -15.61
C THR A 207 7.52 8.63 -15.21
N TYR A 208 7.27 8.70 -13.90
CA TYR A 208 6.22 9.53 -13.33
C TYR A 208 6.80 10.88 -12.94
N ILE A 209 6.15 11.98 -13.33
CA ILE A 209 6.53 13.34 -12.96
C ILE A 209 5.31 14.02 -12.34
N SER A 210 5.45 14.42 -11.08
CA SER A 210 4.47 15.22 -10.37
C SER A 210 4.77 16.72 -10.55
N LEU A 211 3.90 17.42 -11.25
CA LEU A 211 3.99 18.86 -11.49
C LEU A 211 3.04 19.61 -10.53
N GLY A 212 3.43 19.70 -9.27
CA GLY A 212 2.71 20.44 -8.25
C GLY A 212 3.42 21.74 -7.85
N TYR A 213 3.22 22.18 -6.59
CA TYR A 213 3.98 23.30 -6.02
C TYR A 213 5.47 22.95 -5.90
N HIS A 214 5.77 21.70 -5.62
CA HIS A 214 7.09 21.11 -5.74
C HIS A 214 7.07 20.07 -6.86
N LEU A 215 8.17 19.99 -7.59
CA LEU A 215 8.39 18.92 -8.55
C LEU A 215 8.69 17.65 -7.77
N GLY A 216 8.17 16.52 -8.21
CA GLY A 216 8.50 15.21 -7.68
C GLY A 216 8.54 14.18 -8.81
N GLY A 217 9.11 13.02 -8.56
CA GLY A 217 9.12 11.97 -9.56
C GLY A 217 9.38 10.58 -9.02
N ALA A 218 9.10 9.59 -9.89
CA ALA A 218 9.36 8.19 -9.64
C ALA A 218 9.67 7.48 -10.96
N ILE A 219 10.38 6.37 -10.90
CA ILE A 219 10.78 5.58 -12.06
C ILE A 219 10.23 4.17 -11.89
N ILE A 220 9.66 3.62 -12.96
CA ILE A 220 9.18 2.25 -13.06
C ILE A 220 10.08 1.49 -14.01
N VAL A 221 10.53 0.32 -13.60
CA VAL A 221 11.31 -0.63 -14.41
C VAL A 221 10.77 -2.04 -14.15
N ASP A 222 10.52 -2.79 -15.21
CA ASP A 222 9.95 -4.14 -15.13
C ASP A 222 8.66 -4.23 -14.27
N GLY A 223 7.79 -3.21 -14.37
CA GLY A 223 6.54 -3.14 -13.61
C GLY A 223 6.71 -2.87 -12.12
N GLN A 224 7.89 -2.46 -11.69
CA GLN A 224 8.21 -2.19 -10.30
C GLN A 224 8.79 -0.80 -10.10
N LEU A 225 8.47 -0.20 -8.95
CA LEU A 225 9.05 1.07 -8.56
C LEU A 225 10.55 0.93 -8.30
N LEU A 226 11.37 1.71 -9.01
CA LEU A 226 12.80 1.77 -8.82
C LEU A 226 13.15 2.72 -7.67
N THR A 227 13.38 2.21 -6.49
CA THR A 227 13.74 3.02 -5.31
C THR A 227 15.25 3.28 -5.21
N GLY A 228 16.07 2.44 -5.88
CA GLY A 228 17.53 2.49 -5.79
C GLY A 228 18.06 2.06 -4.42
N ALA A 229 19.38 1.98 -4.29
CA ALA A 229 20.03 1.51 -3.05
C ALA A 229 19.85 2.45 -1.85
N THR A 230 19.53 3.71 -2.09
CA THR A 230 19.45 4.76 -1.04
C THR A 230 18.09 5.45 -0.95
N GLY A 231 17.06 4.92 -1.64
CA GLY A 231 15.73 5.53 -1.67
C GLY A 231 15.69 6.91 -2.37
N LYS A 232 16.64 7.19 -3.27
CA LYS A 232 16.76 8.51 -3.94
C LYS A 232 16.51 8.44 -5.45
N SER A 233 16.02 7.33 -5.95
CA SER A 233 15.67 7.21 -7.35
C SER A 233 14.47 8.11 -7.67
N GLY A 234 14.47 8.75 -8.83
CA GLY A 234 13.34 9.59 -9.25
C GLY A 234 13.30 11.00 -8.62
N THR A 235 14.31 11.42 -7.84
CA THR A 235 14.39 12.79 -7.27
C THR A 235 14.76 13.83 -8.35
N PHE A 236 13.89 14.00 -9.35
CA PHE A 236 14.14 14.88 -10.50
C PHE A 236 14.21 16.36 -10.12
N GLU A 237 13.55 16.76 -9.03
CA GLU A 237 13.53 18.11 -8.49
C GLU A 237 14.90 18.63 -8.07
N HIS A 238 15.87 17.73 -7.90
CA HIS A 238 17.24 18.11 -7.51
C HIS A 238 18.27 17.91 -8.62
N MET A 239 17.84 17.68 -9.85
CA MET A 239 18.73 17.65 -11.02
C MET A 239 19.20 19.06 -11.35
N THR A 240 20.51 19.26 -11.51
CA THR A 240 21.08 20.51 -11.96
C THR A 240 20.81 20.71 -13.46
N LEU A 241 19.89 21.58 -13.81
CA LEU A 241 19.56 21.92 -15.20
C LEU A 241 20.45 23.05 -15.74
N VAL A 242 20.76 24.03 -14.89
CA VAL A 242 21.58 25.18 -15.23
C VAL A 242 22.72 25.30 -14.22
N PRO A 243 23.96 24.92 -14.56
CA PRO A 243 25.10 25.05 -13.65
C PRO A 243 25.24 26.50 -13.12
N ASN A 244 25.39 26.66 -11.81
CA ASN A 244 25.37 27.94 -11.12
C ASN A 244 24.09 28.80 -11.31
N GLY A 245 22.96 28.18 -11.61
CA GLY A 245 21.65 28.80 -11.71
C GLY A 245 21.09 29.26 -10.36
N LEU A 246 19.75 29.28 -10.24
CA LEU A 246 19.06 29.72 -9.03
C LEU A 246 19.37 28.82 -7.83
N ASP A 247 19.29 29.39 -6.62
CA ASP A 247 19.45 28.63 -5.38
C ASP A 247 18.25 27.68 -5.18
N CYS A 248 18.54 26.41 -4.94
CA CYS A 248 17.55 25.41 -4.55
C CYS A 248 17.45 25.35 -3.03
N TYR A 249 16.26 25.07 -2.49
CA TYR A 249 16.06 24.87 -1.04
C TYR A 249 16.93 23.74 -0.45
N CYS A 250 17.41 22.81 -1.27
CA CYS A 250 18.36 21.77 -0.85
C CYS A 250 19.80 22.28 -0.63
N GLY A 251 20.09 23.55 -0.91
CA GLY A 251 21.41 24.17 -0.77
C GLY A 251 22.31 24.04 -1.99
N ARG A 252 21.84 23.45 -3.10
CA ARG A 252 22.53 23.39 -4.39
C ARG A 252 22.07 24.51 -5.31
N LYS A 253 22.78 24.71 -6.42
CA LYS A 253 22.43 25.67 -7.47
C LYS A 253 22.12 24.96 -8.79
N GLY A 254 21.15 25.49 -9.56
CA GLY A 254 20.75 25.03 -10.88
C GLY A 254 19.43 24.31 -10.96
#